data_22cf3cc8145435f951c44df28ce208c2
#
_entry.id   22cf3cc8145435f951c44df28ce208c2
#
_cell.length_a   1.000
_cell.length_b   1.000
_cell.length_c   1.000
_cell.angle_alpha   90.00
_cell.angle_beta   90.00
_cell.angle_gamma   90.00
#
_symmetry.space_group_name_H-M   'P 1'
#
loop_
_entity.id
_entity.type
_entity.pdbx_description
1 polymer ?
#
loop_
_entity_poly.entity_id
_entity_poly.type
_entity_poly.pdbx_seq_one_letter_code
_entity_poly.pdbx_strand_id
1 'polypeptide(L)'
;VATTRATIVDAGAPLEGPERAAAWLKAAGEAELAAGLVVLNRVLHAHRIATADPRAGGVRRQDALVARLGYGAGEQVADGLWTDARELVDPGPRRRRSRVPAAQARLAALLTGRQVAPACEELALRGRLDLDEGRDREAALQVRIALEAALAELPGDPAAPAPQGRLDELRALHAGVLSAAQRSLAGPLAPADREAVAFALARLEAALRARAAALAD
;
A
#
# COMPACT_ATOMS: atom_id res chain seq x y z
N VAL A 1 3.95 6.19 -25.66
CA VAL A 1 4.12 5.60 -24.32
C VAL A 1 4.15 4.10 -24.50
N ALA A 2 5.21 3.43 -24.02
CA ALA A 2 5.26 1.97 -24.02
C ALA A 2 4.23 1.43 -23.02
N THR A 3 3.43 0.46 -23.44
CA THR A 3 2.44 -0.22 -22.61
C THR A 3 2.75 -1.70 -22.56
N THR A 4 2.47 -2.32 -21.42
CA THR A 4 2.65 -3.76 -21.20
C THR A 4 1.33 -4.37 -20.74
N ARG A 5 1.07 -5.60 -21.15
CA ARG A 5 -0.06 -6.38 -20.67
C ARG A 5 0.42 -7.38 -19.62
N ALA A 6 -0.26 -7.44 -18.48
CA ALA A 6 -0.11 -8.50 -17.50
C ALA A 6 -1.43 -9.28 -17.42
N THR A 7 -1.35 -10.60 -17.48
CA THR A 7 -2.49 -11.49 -17.30
C THR A 7 -2.24 -12.35 -16.07
N ILE A 8 -3.15 -12.28 -15.09
CA ILE A 8 -3.13 -13.09 -13.88
C ILE A 8 -4.22 -14.14 -14.04
N VAL A 9 -3.83 -15.42 -14.04
CA VAL A 9 -4.76 -16.53 -14.17
C VAL A 9 -4.91 -17.20 -12.81
N ASP A 10 -6.15 -17.23 -12.31
CA ASP A 10 -6.51 -18.07 -11.18
C ASP A 10 -6.89 -19.47 -11.70
N ALA A 11 -6.02 -20.43 -11.44
CA ALA A 11 -6.21 -21.84 -11.82
C ALA A 11 -6.82 -22.67 -10.67
N GLY A 12 -7.59 -22.04 -9.78
CA GLY A 12 -8.30 -22.68 -8.66
C GLY A 12 -9.41 -23.65 -9.11
N ALA A 13 -10.46 -23.77 -8.30
CA ALA A 13 -11.58 -24.63 -8.63
C ALA A 13 -12.26 -24.20 -9.94
N PRO A 14 -12.45 -25.11 -10.91
CA PRO A 14 -13.06 -24.76 -12.20
C PRO A 14 -14.51 -24.31 -12.03
N LEU A 15 -14.91 -23.33 -12.85
CA LEU A 15 -16.29 -22.91 -12.92
C LEU A 15 -17.12 -23.98 -13.63
N GLU A 16 -18.12 -24.53 -12.92
CA GLU A 16 -18.96 -25.64 -13.44
C GLU A 16 -19.96 -25.14 -14.49
N GLY A 17 -19.54 -25.16 -15.74
CA GLY A 17 -20.39 -24.86 -16.90
C GLY A 17 -20.50 -23.35 -17.21
N PRO A 18 -21.05 -23.05 -18.41
CA PRO A 18 -21.07 -21.67 -18.94
C PRO A 18 -21.98 -20.73 -18.14
N GLU A 19 -23.08 -21.23 -17.56
CA GLU A 19 -24.00 -20.41 -16.77
C GLU A 19 -23.36 -19.90 -15.48
N ARG A 20 -22.62 -20.78 -14.76
CA ARG A 20 -21.89 -20.38 -13.56
C ARG A 20 -20.74 -19.45 -13.87
N ALA A 21 -20.05 -19.66 -14.98
CA ALA A 21 -18.97 -18.79 -15.43
C ALA A 21 -19.50 -17.38 -15.77
N ALA A 22 -20.62 -17.29 -16.47
CA ALA A 22 -21.27 -16.02 -16.76
C ALA A 22 -21.80 -15.32 -15.50
N ALA A 23 -22.37 -16.07 -14.57
CA ALA A 23 -22.83 -15.53 -13.27
C ALA A 23 -21.65 -15.00 -12.44
N TRP A 24 -20.54 -15.73 -12.40
CA TRP A 24 -19.31 -15.28 -11.76
C TRP A 24 -18.80 -13.98 -12.40
N LEU A 25 -18.69 -13.92 -13.73
CA LEU A 25 -18.20 -12.72 -14.42
C LEU A 25 -19.08 -11.50 -14.15
N LYS A 26 -20.39 -11.69 -14.02
CA LYS A 26 -21.33 -10.61 -13.67
C LYS A 26 -21.12 -10.11 -12.24
N ALA A 27 -20.79 -10.98 -11.30
CA ALA A 27 -20.59 -10.66 -9.89
C ALA A 27 -19.17 -10.15 -9.58
N ALA A 28 -18.15 -10.68 -10.28
CA ALA A 28 -16.74 -10.34 -10.08
C ALA A 28 -16.50 -8.85 -10.29
N GLY A 29 -15.59 -8.23 -9.53
CA GLY A 29 -15.39 -6.77 -9.57
C GLY A 29 -14.03 -6.33 -9.05
N GLU A 30 -14.01 -5.22 -8.33
CA GLU A 30 -12.78 -4.63 -7.81
C GLU A 30 -12.06 -5.54 -6.79
N ALA A 31 -12.76 -6.44 -6.12
CA ALA A 31 -12.15 -7.38 -5.18
C ALA A 31 -11.23 -8.38 -5.91
N GLU A 32 -11.69 -8.94 -7.02
CA GLU A 32 -10.91 -9.86 -7.85
C GLU A 32 -9.74 -9.16 -8.52
N LEU A 33 -9.94 -7.91 -8.97
CA LEU A 33 -8.86 -7.11 -9.49
C LEU A 33 -7.81 -6.82 -8.42
N ALA A 34 -8.23 -6.45 -7.21
CA ALA A 34 -7.31 -6.20 -6.09
C ALA A 34 -6.50 -7.44 -5.74
N ALA A 35 -7.13 -8.63 -5.71
CA ALA A 35 -6.43 -9.90 -5.51
C ALA A 35 -5.39 -10.17 -6.62
N GLY A 36 -5.75 -9.93 -7.87
CA GLY A 36 -4.82 -10.04 -9.00
C GLY A 36 -3.64 -9.07 -8.89
N LEU A 37 -3.88 -7.82 -8.46
CA LEU A 37 -2.81 -6.83 -8.25
C LEU A 37 -1.84 -7.24 -7.14
N VAL A 38 -2.31 -7.88 -6.07
CA VAL A 38 -1.43 -8.44 -5.02
C VAL A 38 -0.49 -9.49 -5.61
N VAL A 39 -1.01 -10.39 -6.46
CA VAL A 39 -0.18 -11.40 -7.14
C VAL A 39 0.83 -10.75 -8.08
N LEU A 40 0.40 -9.79 -8.90
CA LEU A 40 1.29 -9.05 -9.81
C LEU A 40 2.41 -8.34 -9.04
N ASN A 41 2.08 -7.63 -7.98
CA ASN A 41 3.05 -6.89 -7.19
C ASN A 41 4.05 -7.81 -6.47
N ARG A 42 3.62 -9.02 -6.06
CA ARG A 42 4.54 -10.03 -5.55
C ARG A 42 5.57 -10.46 -6.60
N VAL A 43 5.12 -10.68 -7.84
CA VAL A 43 6.02 -11.03 -8.97
C VAL A 43 6.98 -9.88 -9.28
N LEU A 44 6.48 -8.64 -9.34
CA LEU A 44 7.31 -7.46 -9.58
C LEU A 44 8.34 -7.24 -8.46
N HIS A 45 7.95 -7.48 -7.22
CA HIS A 45 8.89 -7.42 -6.09
C HIS A 45 9.98 -8.50 -6.20
N ALA A 46 9.61 -9.74 -6.52
CA ALA A 46 10.58 -10.81 -6.74
C ALA A 46 11.52 -10.49 -7.92
N HIS A 47 10.99 -9.94 -9.00
CA HIS A 47 11.78 -9.46 -10.15
C HIS A 47 12.77 -8.37 -9.72
N ARG A 48 12.32 -7.36 -8.97
CA ARG A 48 13.17 -6.30 -8.42
C ARG A 48 14.37 -6.86 -7.65
N ILE A 49 14.13 -7.86 -6.79
CA ILE A 49 15.21 -8.50 -6.03
C ILE A 49 16.15 -9.28 -6.96
N ALA A 50 15.58 -10.08 -7.89
CA ALA A 50 16.36 -10.92 -8.79
C ALA A 50 17.25 -10.11 -9.74
N THR A 51 16.79 -8.95 -10.19
CA THR A 51 17.54 -8.05 -11.10
C THR A 51 18.37 -7.01 -10.39
N ALA A 52 18.28 -6.91 -9.04
CA ALA A 52 18.86 -5.84 -8.23
C ALA A 52 18.49 -4.43 -8.76
N ASP A 53 17.25 -4.27 -9.29
CA ASP A 53 16.77 -2.99 -9.80
C ASP A 53 15.97 -2.24 -8.74
N PRO A 54 16.53 -1.20 -8.10
CA PRO A 54 15.82 -0.45 -7.05
C PRO A 54 14.63 0.37 -7.57
N ARG A 55 14.50 0.54 -8.90
CA ARG A 55 13.47 1.36 -9.53
C ARG A 55 12.24 0.57 -9.96
N ALA A 56 12.33 -0.76 -10.03
CA ALA A 56 11.17 -1.60 -10.30
C ALA A 56 10.15 -1.45 -9.17
N GLY A 57 9.02 -0.85 -9.46
CA GLY A 57 7.93 -0.55 -8.51
C GLY A 57 6.71 -1.44 -8.73
N GLY A 58 5.80 -1.43 -7.76
CA GLY A 58 4.49 -2.07 -7.90
C GLY A 58 3.53 -1.26 -8.78
N VAL A 59 2.44 -1.89 -9.18
CA VAL A 59 1.37 -1.33 -10.01
C VAL A 59 0.11 -1.16 -9.17
N ARG A 60 -0.54 -0.01 -9.27
CA ARG A 60 -1.84 0.27 -8.64
C ARG A 60 -2.95 0.23 -9.68
N ARG A 61 -4.19 0.10 -9.22
CA ARG A 61 -5.38 0.15 -10.09
C ARG A 61 -5.38 1.36 -11.03
N GLN A 62 -5.02 2.52 -10.52
CA GLN A 62 -5.01 3.79 -11.26
C GLN A 62 -3.86 3.90 -12.27
N ASP A 63 -2.86 3.03 -12.22
CA ASP A 63 -1.75 3.00 -13.17
C ASP A 63 -2.11 2.15 -14.40
N ALA A 64 -3.21 1.36 -14.34
CA ALA A 64 -3.70 0.55 -15.44
C ALA A 64 -4.57 1.36 -16.39
N LEU A 65 -4.23 1.41 -17.67
CA LEU A 65 -5.06 2.03 -18.71
C LEU A 65 -6.38 1.30 -18.89
N VAL A 66 -6.33 -0.03 -18.82
CA VAL A 66 -7.49 -0.93 -18.95
C VAL A 66 -7.33 -2.07 -17.96
N ALA A 67 -8.40 -2.41 -17.24
CA ALA A 67 -8.48 -3.61 -16.43
C ALA A 67 -9.69 -4.43 -16.87
N ARG A 68 -9.49 -5.73 -17.08
CA ARG A 68 -10.52 -6.67 -17.50
C ARG A 68 -10.55 -7.86 -16.59
N LEU A 69 -11.74 -8.37 -16.33
CA LEU A 69 -12.00 -9.69 -15.75
C LEU A 69 -12.63 -10.55 -16.81
N GLY A 70 -12.24 -11.81 -16.84
CA GLY A 70 -12.79 -12.74 -17.81
C GLY A 70 -12.56 -14.18 -17.38
N TYR A 71 -13.15 -15.09 -18.11
CA TYR A 71 -12.93 -16.53 -17.96
C TYR A 71 -12.69 -17.18 -19.33
N GLY A 72 -12.09 -18.34 -19.30
CA GLY A 72 -11.81 -19.13 -20.49
C GLY A 72 -11.31 -20.51 -20.13
N ALA A 73 -10.97 -21.31 -21.13
CA ALA A 73 -10.47 -22.65 -20.96
C ALA A 73 -9.07 -22.81 -21.59
N GLY A 74 -8.21 -23.60 -20.95
CA GLY A 74 -6.88 -23.90 -21.46
C GLY A 74 -5.85 -22.78 -21.30
N GLU A 75 -4.66 -23.01 -21.80
CA GLU A 75 -3.51 -22.11 -21.66
C GLU A 75 -3.66 -20.77 -22.41
N GLN A 76 -4.49 -20.73 -23.43
CA GLN A 76 -4.75 -19.53 -24.23
C GLN A 76 -5.30 -18.35 -23.42
N VAL A 77 -5.88 -18.62 -22.23
CA VAL A 77 -6.33 -17.56 -21.31
C VAL A 77 -5.16 -16.67 -20.90
N ALA A 78 -3.98 -17.24 -20.72
CA ALA A 78 -2.76 -16.47 -20.40
C ALA A 78 -2.39 -15.47 -21.52
N ASP A 79 -2.69 -15.82 -22.77
CA ASP A 79 -2.49 -14.93 -23.93
C ASP A 79 -3.62 -13.90 -24.09
N GLY A 80 -4.61 -13.90 -23.17
CA GLY A 80 -5.77 -13.02 -23.22
C GLY A 80 -6.84 -13.45 -24.20
N LEU A 81 -6.87 -14.73 -24.58
CA LEU A 81 -7.93 -15.34 -25.39
C LEU A 81 -9.02 -15.88 -24.45
N TRP A 82 -9.90 -15.00 -24.07
CA TRP A 82 -11.01 -15.28 -23.15
C TRP A 82 -12.20 -15.91 -23.88
N THR A 83 -12.96 -16.75 -23.17
CA THR A 83 -14.30 -17.14 -23.65
C THR A 83 -15.27 -15.97 -23.54
N ASP A 84 -15.21 -15.24 -22.41
CA ASP A 84 -15.92 -13.99 -22.21
C ASP A 84 -15.13 -13.10 -21.22
N ALA A 85 -15.19 -11.81 -21.40
CA ALA A 85 -14.50 -10.84 -20.55
C ALA A 85 -15.22 -9.50 -20.52
N ARG A 86 -15.16 -8.80 -19.39
CA ARG A 86 -15.65 -7.45 -19.28
C ARG A 86 -14.60 -6.49 -18.73
N GLU A 87 -14.65 -5.28 -19.18
CA GLU A 87 -13.84 -4.19 -18.68
C GLU A 87 -14.41 -3.66 -17.36
N LEU A 88 -13.52 -3.47 -16.39
CA LEU A 88 -13.85 -2.74 -15.18
C LEU A 88 -13.60 -1.26 -15.43
N VAL A 89 -14.69 -0.53 -15.59
CA VAL A 89 -14.61 0.93 -15.69
C VAL A 89 -14.14 1.47 -14.36
N ASP A 90 -13.04 2.23 -14.38
CA ASP A 90 -12.58 2.93 -13.18
C ASP A 90 -13.70 3.89 -12.73
N PRO A 91 -14.22 3.76 -11.50
CA PRO A 91 -15.23 4.70 -11.00
C PRO A 91 -14.70 6.13 -10.90
N GLY A 92 -13.45 6.36 -11.35
CA GLY A 92 -12.75 7.63 -11.23
C GLY A 92 -12.43 7.96 -9.76
N PRO A 93 -11.61 8.95 -9.52
CA PRO A 93 -11.35 9.37 -8.15
C PRO A 93 -12.68 9.83 -7.55
N ARG A 94 -13.23 9.05 -6.62
CA ARG A 94 -14.37 9.52 -5.81
C ARG A 94 -13.93 10.87 -5.25
N ARG A 95 -14.50 11.95 -5.79
CA ARG A 95 -14.22 13.30 -5.35
C ARG A 95 -14.53 13.40 -3.85
N ARG A 96 -13.58 13.09 -3.02
CA ARG A 96 -13.53 13.60 -1.65
C ARG A 96 -13.19 15.09 -1.77
N ARG A 97 -14.23 15.87 -2.07
CA ARG A 97 -14.14 17.32 -2.37
C ARG A 97 -13.40 18.15 -1.33
N SER A 98 -13.14 17.64 -0.12
CA SER A 98 -12.54 18.40 0.97
C SER A 98 -11.01 18.22 1.15
N ARG A 99 -10.40 17.20 0.54
CA ARG A 99 -8.96 16.92 0.74
C ARG A 99 -8.03 17.36 -0.40
N VAL A 100 -8.55 17.57 -1.58
CA VAL A 100 -7.75 17.92 -2.76
C VAL A 100 -7.06 19.29 -2.62
N PRO A 101 -7.71 20.36 -2.14
CA PRO A 101 -7.05 21.65 -1.96
C PRO A 101 -5.91 21.60 -0.95
N ALA A 102 -6.09 20.90 0.18
CA ALA A 102 -5.05 20.75 1.21
C ALA A 102 -3.82 19.97 0.70
N ALA A 103 -4.03 18.89 -0.07
CA ALA A 103 -2.93 18.14 -0.66
C ALA A 103 -2.17 18.96 -1.71
N GLN A 104 -2.85 19.77 -2.52
CA GLN A 104 -2.22 20.65 -3.50
C GLN A 104 -1.43 21.78 -2.84
N ALA A 105 -1.99 22.41 -1.79
CA ALA A 105 -1.30 23.44 -1.03
C ALA A 105 -0.03 22.89 -0.36
N ARG A 106 -0.11 21.68 0.21
CA ARG A 106 1.04 21.01 0.79
C ARG A 106 2.10 20.65 -0.25
N LEU A 107 1.69 20.13 -1.42
CA LEU A 107 2.60 19.86 -2.52
C LEU A 107 3.36 21.12 -2.93
N ALA A 108 2.67 22.26 -3.08
CA ALA A 108 3.29 23.54 -3.40
C ALA A 108 4.27 23.98 -2.31
N ALA A 109 3.94 23.80 -1.03
CA ALA A 109 4.81 24.15 0.09
C ALA A 109 6.09 23.30 0.14
N LEU A 110 5.98 21.98 -0.16
CA LEU A 110 7.14 21.07 -0.25
C LEU A 110 8.04 21.44 -1.45
N LEU A 111 7.46 21.67 -2.63
CA LEU A 111 8.21 21.99 -3.86
C LEU A 111 8.92 23.35 -3.75
N THR A 112 8.37 24.29 -3.01
CA THR A 112 8.97 25.61 -2.80
C THR A 112 9.92 25.69 -1.59
N GLY A 113 10.13 24.58 -0.88
CA GLY A 113 10.97 24.53 0.31
C GLY A 113 10.38 25.23 1.53
N ARG A 114 9.12 25.68 1.48
CA ARG A 114 8.45 26.30 2.65
C ARG A 114 8.13 25.29 3.74
N GLN A 115 8.01 24.02 3.38
CA GLN A 115 7.88 22.90 4.29
C GLN A 115 8.90 21.83 3.94
N VAL A 116 9.36 21.11 4.96
CA VAL A 116 10.21 19.93 4.81
C VAL A 116 9.43 18.74 5.35
N ALA A 117 9.37 17.67 4.58
CA ALA A 117 8.80 16.41 5.05
C ALA A 117 9.78 15.77 6.05
N PRO A 118 9.35 15.42 7.28
CA PRO A 118 10.20 14.67 8.19
C PRO A 118 10.46 13.26 7.63
N ALA A 119 11.62 12.68 7.95
CA ALA A 119 11.99 11.35 7.47
C ALA A 119 11.01 10.28 7.93
N CYS A 120 10.45 10.43 9.12
CA CYS A 120 9.43 9.50 9.65
C CYS A 120 8.20 9.37 8.75
N GLU A 121 7.85 10.41 7.97
CA GLU A 121 6.71 10.38 7.07
C GLU A 121 6.95 9.45 5.87
N GLU A 122 8.10 9.57 5.22
CA GLU A 122 8.48 8.68 4.11
C GLU A 122 8.62 7.23 4.58
N LEU A 123 9.23 7.02 5.75
CA LEU A 123 9.37 5.68 6.34
C LEU A 123 8.02 5.05 6.70
N ALA A 124 7.06 5.85 7.20
CA ALA A 124 5.71 5.38 7.47
C ALA A 124 4.98 4.97 6.18
N LEU A 125 5.13 5.73 5.09
CA LEU A 125 4.55 5.38 3.79
C LEU A 125 5.11 4.06 3.25
N ARG A 126 6.42 3.81 3.40
CA ARG A 126 7.05 2.54 3.03
C ARG A 126 6.54 1.39 3.89
N GLY A 127 6.47 1.58 5.20
CA GLY A 127 5.92 0.59 6.12
C GLY A 127 4.46 0.24 5.80
N ARG A 128 3.66 1.23 5.41
CA ARG A 128 2.28 1.02 4.96
C ARG A 128 2.23 0.16 3.70
N LEU A 129 3.02 0.52 2.69
CA LEU A 129 3.09 -0.24 1.45
C LEU A 129 3.50 -1.70 1.70
N ASP A 130 4.51 -1.91 2.56
CA ASP A 130 4.96 -3.26 2.90
C ASP A 130 3.88 -4.08 3.61
N LEU A 131 3.13 -3.50 4.55
CA LEU A 131 1.98 -4.16 5.18
C LEU A 131 0.86 -4.50 4.20
N ASP A 132 0.51 -3.55 3.33
CA ASP A 132 -0.59 -3.71 2.38
C ASP A 132 -0.27 -4.79 1.32
N GLU A 133 1.01 -5.00 1.02
CA GLU A 133 1.48 -6.03 0.10
C GLU A 133 1.91 -7.34 0.81
N GLY A 134 1.70 -7.45 2.10
CA GLY A 134 2.01 -8.65 2.89
C GLY A 134 3.50 -8.91 3.08
N ARG A 135 4.35 -7.89 2.97
CA ARG A 135 5.78 -7.93 3.29
C ARG A 135 5.99 -7.59 4.77
N ASP A 136 5.44 -8.45 5.63
CA ASP A 136 5.33 -8.17 7.07
C ASP A 136 6.68 -7.96 7.76
N ARG A 137 7.74 -8.66 7.31
CA ARG A 137 9.11 -8.52 7.86
C ARG A 137 9.69 -7.15 7.54
N GLU A 138 9.60 -6.73 6.30
CA GLU A 138 10.04 -5.42 5.83
C GLU A 138 9.24 -4.32 6.51
N ALA A 139 7.93 -4.49 6.63
CA ALA A 139 7.04 -3.57 7.32
C ALA A 139 7.46 -3.37 8.79
N ALA A 140 7.75 -4.44 9.54
CA ALA A 140 8.18 -4.34 10.92
C ALA A 140 9.48 -3.53 11.07
N LEU A 141 10.44 -3.73 10.18
CA LEU A 141 11.70 -2.98 10.16
C LEU A 141 11.48 -1.51 9.81
N GLN A 142 10.65 -1.22 8.80
CA GLN A 142 10.33 0.15 8.39
C GLN A 142 9.56 0.90 9.48
N VAL A 143 8.56 0.28 10.09
CA VAL A 143 7.74 0.90 11.14
C VAL A 143 8.58 1.17 12.39
N ARG A 144 9.49 0.28 12.76
CA ARG A 144 10.45 0.52 13.84
C ARG A 144 11.22 1.82 13.60
N ILE A 145 11.89 1.92 12.44
CA ILE A 145 12.71 3.09 12.11
C ILE A 145 11.83 4.35 12.00
N ALA A 146 10.63 4.23 11.44
CA ALA A 146 9.67 5.34 11.34
C ALA A 146 9.26 5.86 12.72
N LEU A 147 9.02 4.97 13.70
CA LEU A 147 8.72 5.38 15.07
C LEU A 147 9.91 6.05 15.76
N GLU A 148 11.11 5.50 15.62
CA GLU A 148 12.33 6.08 16.19
C GLU A 148 12.56 7.49 15.61
N ALA A 149 12.43 7.67 14.30
CA ALA A 149 12.52 8.97 13.64
C ALA A 149 11.42 9.92 14.12
N ALA A 150 10.17 9.45 14.24
CA ALA A 150 9.07 10.29 14.71
C ALA A 150 9.27 10.80 16.13
N LEU A 151 9.76 9.95 17.03
CA LEU A 151 10.07 10.33 18.41
C LEU A 151 11.23 11.32 18.51
N ALA A 152 12.11 11.36 17.52
CA ALA A 152 13.20 12.32 17.44
C ALA A 152 12.78 13.65 16.77
N GLU A 153 12.02 13.58 15.66
CA GLU A 153 11.71 14.72 14.81
C GLU A 153 10.48 15.52 15.27
N LEU A 154 9.38 14.82 15.65
CA LEU A 154 8.11 15.51 15.92
C LEU A 154 8.07 16.38 17.19
N PRO A 155 8.81 16.07 18.27
CA PRO A 155 8.83 16.94 19.45
C PRO A 155 9.47 18.32 19.19
N GLY A 156 10.47 18.34 18.31
CA GLY A 156 11.27 19.54 18.00
C GLY A 156 10.79 20.30 16.76
N ASP A 157 9.69 19.93 16.14
CA ASP A 157 9.19 20.61 14.95
C ASP A 157 8.62 22.01 15.31
N PRO A 158 9.32 23.10 14.93
CA PRO A 158 8.89 24.44 15.30
C PRO A 158 7.61 24.88 14.60
N ALA A 159 7.30 24.28 13.45
CA ALA A 159 6.14 24.64 12.63
C ALA A 159 4.85 23.95 13.11
N ALA A 160 4.96 22.74 13.62
CA ALA A 160 3.80 21.96 14.12
C ALA A 160 4.25 20.91 15.15
N PRO A 161 4.55 21.30 16.39
CA PRO A 161 4.97 20.37 17.42
C PRO A 161 3.84 19.36 17.72
N ALA A 162 4.20 18.10 17.80
CA ALA A 162 3.22 17.06 18.10
C ALA A 162 2.71 17.20 19.55
N PRO A 163 1.40 17.05 19.80
CA PRO A 163 0.85 17.03 21.16
C PRO A 163 1.51 15.96 22.00
N GLN A 164 1.87 16.29 23.27
CA GLN A 164 2.62 15.42 24.18
C GLN A 164 1.94 14.04 24.32
N GLY A 165 0.61 13.99 24.48
CA GLY A 165 -0.11 12.73 24.63
C GLY A 165 0.04 11.78 23.41
N ARG A 166 0.23 12.31 22.21
CA ARG A 166 0.52 11.48 21.02
C ARG A 166 1.93 10.92 21.06
N LEU A 167 2.88 11.73 21.52
CA LEU A 167 4.27 11.27 21.65
C LEU A 167 4.38 10.18 22.73
N ASP A 168 3.65 10.33 23.83
CA ASP A 168 3.63 9.33 24.90
C ASP A 168 2.99 8.01 24.41
N GLU A 169 1.92 8.10 23.61
CA GLU A 169 1.34 6.93 22.95
C GLU A 169 2.34 6.21 22.03
N LEU A 170 3.05 6.95 21.17
CA LEU A 170 4.06 6.39 20.29
C LEU A 170 5.22 5.77 21.08
N ARG A 171 5.66 6.39 22.18
CA ARG A 171 6.67 5.82 23.08
C ARG A 171 6.23 4.50 23.70
N ALA A 172 4.97 4.42 24.14
CA ALA A 172 4.42 3.20 24.70
C ALA A 172 4.38 2.03 23.71
N LEU A 173 4.20 2.31 22.41
CA LEU A 173 4.18 1.30 21.35
C LEU A 173 5.57 0.86 20.90
N HIS A 174 6.60 1.67 21.13
CA HIS A 174 7.95 1.45 20.60
C HIS A 174 8.54 0.09 21.01
N ALA A 175 8.44 -0.31 22.28
CA ALA A 175 9.01 -1.57 22.77
C ALA A 175 8.41 -2.81 22.07
N GLY A 176 7.09 -2.79 21.82
CA GLY A 176 6.40 -3.87 21.11
C GLY A 176 6.87 -3.98 19.65
N VAL A 177 6.96 -2.84 18.96
CA VAL A 177 7.44 -2.80 17.56
C VAL A 177 8.91 -3.18 17.46
N LEU A 178 9.76 -2.72 18.38
CA LEU A 178 11.18 -3.13 18.45
C LEU A 178 11.31 -4.65 18.57
N SER A 179 10.54 -5.26 19.46
CA SER A 179 10.55 -6.71 19.65
C SER A 179 10.03 -7.47 18.41
N ALA A 180 8.97 -6.98 17.75
CA ALA A 180 8.47 -7.53 16.49
C ALA A 180 9.51 -7.44 15.38
N ALA A 181 10.16 -6.28 15.23
CA ALA A 181 11.24 -6.07 14.26
C ALA A 181 12.44 -7.00 14.50
N GLN A 182 12.83 -7.23 15.75
CA GLN A 182 13.89 -8.18 16.06
C GLN A 182 13.51 -9.61 15.68
N ARG A 183 12.26 -10.05 15.99
CA ARG A 183 11.78 -11.37 15.59
C ARG A 183 11.70 -11.52 14.06
N SER A 184 11.37 -10.47 13.34
CA SER A 184 11.32 -10.49 11.87
C SER A 184 12.66 -10.81 11.21
N LEU A 185 13.78 -10.53 11.87
CA LEU A 185 15.12 -10.88 11.38
C LEU A 185 15.37 -12.40 11.41
N ALA A 186 14.73 -13.10 12.33
CA ALA A 186 14.89 -14.55 12.48
C ALA A 186 13.92 -15.36 11.60
N GLY A 187 12.80 -14.78 11.15
CA GLY A 187 11.81 -15.49 10.35
C GLY A 187 10.52 -14.72 10.10
N PRO A 188 9.47 -15.39 9.62
CA PRO A 188 8.15 -14.78 9.43
C PRO A 188 7.59 -14.21 10.74
N LEU A 189 6.85 -13.12 10.65
CA LEU A 189 6.15 -12.53 11.80
C LEU A 189 4.95 -13.39 12.23
N ALA A 190 4.79 -13.52 13.55
CA ALA A 190 3.55 -14.05 14.09
C ALA A 190 2.38 -13.07 13.87
N PRO A 191 1.12 -13.56 13.74
CA PRO A 191 -0.04 -12.69 13.54
C PRO A 191 -0.17 -11.57 14.59
N ALA A 192 0.09 -11.85 15.86
CA ALA A 192 0.07 -10.86 16.93
C ALA A 192 1.11 -9.76 16.76
N ASP A 193 2.30 -10.09 16.26
CA ASP A 193 3.35 -9.10 15.97
C ASP A 193 2.97 -8.22 14.78
N ARG A 194 2.38 -8.82 13.74
CA ARG A 194 1.85 -8.08 12.59
C ARG A 194 0.77 -7.09 13.02
N GLU A 195 -0.15 -7.51 13.87
CA GLU A 195 -1.19 -6.64 14.42
C GLU A 195 -0.60 -5.48 15.24
N ALA A 196 0.39 -5.75 16.08
CA ALA A 196 1.07 -4.73 16.87
C ALA A 196 1.79 -3.70 15.96
N VAL A 197 2.47 -4.16 14.93
CA VAL A 197 3.13 -3.29 13.93
C VAL A 197 2.09 -2.46 13.17
N ALA A 198 1.02 -3.08 12.70
CA ALA A 198 -0.05 -2.38 11.98
C ALA A 198 -0.76 -1.33 12.85
N PHE A 199 -1.01 -1.65 14.12
CA PHE A 199 -1.59 -0.72 15.08
C PHE A 199 -0.66 0.48 15.33
N ALA A 200 0.62 0.23 15.59
CA ALA A 200 1.59 1.29 15.82
C ALA A 200 1.74 2.22 14.61
N LEU A 201 1.77 1.65 13.39
CA LEU A 201 1.79 2.44 12.17
C LEU A 201 0.54 3.30 12.02
N ALA A 202 -0.65 2.77 12.31
CA ALA A 202 -1.89 3.54 12.24
C ALA A 202 -1.89 4.74 13.22
N ARG A 203 -1.28 4.57 14.42
CA ARG A 203 -1.12 5.67 15.40
C ARG A 203 -0.10 6.71 14.92
N LEU A 204 1.01 6.28 14.35
CA LEU A 204 1.99 7.17 13.72
C LEU A 204 1.35 7.97 12.57
N GLU A 205 0.64 7.32 11.67
CA GLU A 205 -0.09 8.00 10.57
C GLU A 205 -1.11 9.01 11.09
N ALA A 206 -1.77 8.71 12.23
CA ALA A 206 -2.69 9.66 12.85
C ALA A 206 -1.95 10.90 13.39
N ALA A 207 -0.76 10.73 13.96
CA ALA A 207 0.08 11.85 14.40
C ALA A 207 0.53 12.71 13.21
N LEU A 208 0.99 12.07 12.13
CA LEU A 208 1.42 12.76 10.89
C LEU A 208 0.27 13.51 10.20
N ARG A 209 -0.95 12.93 10.19
CA ARG A 209 -2.14 13.64 9.67
C ARG A 209 -2.50 14.87 10.52
N ALA A 210 -2.40 14.76 11.83
CA ALA A 210 -2.64 15.91 12.71
C ALA A 210 -1.62 17.03 12.49
N ARG A 211 -0.34 16.66 12.35
CA ARG A 211 0.72 17.61 11.97
C ARG A 211 0.43 18.29 10.63
N ALA A 212 0.07 17.51 9.61
CA ALA A 212 -0.24 18.07 8.29
C ALA A 212 -1.44 19.02 8.32
N ALA A 213 -2.43 18.77 9.17
CA ALA A 213 -3.57 19.68 9.36
C ALA A 213 -3.12 20.99 10.05
N ALA A 214 -2.31 20.90 11.10
CA ALA A 214 -1.80 22.09 11.79
C ALA A 214 -0.90 23.00 10.92
N LEU A 215 -0.28 22.44 9.88
CA LEU A 215 0.52 23.22 8.92
C LEU A 215 -0.33 23.86 7.80
N ALA A 216 -1.60 23.51 7.70
CA ALA A 216 -2.51 24.04 6.69
C ALA A 216 -3.35 25.22 7.18
N ASP A 217 -3.43 25.41 8.50
CA ASP A 217 -4.09 26.54 9.18
C ASP A 217 -3.13 27.74 9.26
#